data_6477f872bbb5b5c3164152fa7117d27e
#
_entry.id   6477f872bbb5b5c3164152fa7117d27e
#
_cell.length_a   1.000
_cell.length_b   1.000
_cell.length_c   1.000
_cell.angle_alpha   90.00
_cell.angle_beta   90.00
_cell.angle_gamma   90.00
#
_symmetry.space_group_name_H-M   'P 1'
#
loop_
_entity.id
_entity.type
_entity.pdbx_description
1 polymer ?
#
loop_
_entity_poly.entity_id
_entity_poly.type
_entity_poly.pdbx_seq_one_letter_code
_entity_poly.pdbx_strand_id
1 'polypeptide(L)'
;MPFITIKTSGKALGPAEIQTLHQETTALMAEVMGKKAEVTAVLVEDAPASHWSVGGRALAGSGGVTAHADIKITQGTNTATEKAAMIAATRDMLLRVLPDLSTVAYVVIDEIPATDWSYGGLTQAERKRRADAA
;
A
#
# COMPACT_ATOMS: atom_id res chain seq x y z
N MET A 1 -6.00 -9.21 7.42
CA MET A 1 -6.58 -8.72 6.17
C MET A 1 -6.03 -7.35 5.86
N PRO A 2 -5.30 -7.16 4.77
CA PRO A 2 -4.88 -5.83 4.35
C PRO A 2 -5.50 -5.43 3.02
N PHE A 3 -5.64 -4.13 2.82
CA PHE A 3 -5.96 -3.54 1.53
C PHE A 3 -4.94 -2.44 1.24
N ILE A 4 -4.26 -2.53 0.11
CA ILE A 4 -3.23 -1.56 -0.27
C ILE A 4 -3.65 -0.85 -1.54
N THR A 5 -3.64 0.49 -1.50
CA THR A 5 -3.83 1.32 -2.69
C THR A 5 -2.52 2.01 -3.00
N ILE A 6 -2.00 1.80 -4.20
CA ILE A 6 -0.80 2.46 -4.69
C ILE A 6 -1.20 3.40 -5.81
N LYS A 7 -1.07 4.69 -5.56
CA LYS A 7 -1.28 5.73 -6.57
C LYS A 7 0.07 6.22 -7.03
N THR A 8 0.24 6.35 -8.35
CA THR A 8 1.48 6.84 -8.94
C THR A 8 1.19 8.00 -9.87
N SER A 9 2.17 8.84 -10.13
CA SER A 9 2.06 9.91 -11.10
C SER A 9 3.44 10.31 -11.64
N GLY A 10 3.46 10.84 -12.84
CA GLY A 10 4.67 11.33 -13.50
C GLY A 10 5.33 10.33 -14.44
N LYS A 11 4.98 9.05 -14.35
CA LYS A 11 5.43 8.00 -15.28
C LYS A 11 4.30 6.99 -15.46
N ALA A 12 3.92 6.74 -16.70
CA ALA A 12 2.91 5.73 -17.02
C ALA A 12 3.46 4.33 -16.70
N LEU A 13 2.62 3.49 -16.09
CA LEU A 13 2.96 2.10 -15.78
C LEU A 13 2.37 1.17 -16.85
N GLY A 14 3.19 0.24 -17.32
CA GLY A 14 2.73 -0.82 -18.20
C GLY A 14 2.14 -1.99 -17.41
N PRO A 15 1.49 -2.96 -18.11
CA PRO A 15 0.90 -4.13 -17.45
C PRO A 15 1.89 -4.95 -16.63
N ALA A 16 3.14 -5.09 -17.08
CA ALA A 16 4.17 -5.84 -16.37
C ALA A 16 4.56 -5.15 -15.06
N GLU A 17 4.69 -3.83 -15.06
CA GLU A 17 5.00 -3.04 -13.87
C GLU A 17 3.86 -3.11 -12.83
N ILE A 18 2.62 -3.03 -13.29
CA ILE A 18 1.44 -3.16 -12.43
C ILE A 18 1.41 -4.57 -11.80
N GLN A 19 1.67 -5.60 -12.58
CA GLN A 19 1.73 -6.97 -12.07
C GLN A 19 2.84 -7.14 -11.03
N THR A 20 4.00 -6.54 -11.25
CA THR A 20 5.09 -6.54 -10.29
C THR A 20 4.64 -5.90 -8.96
N LEU A 21 3.97 -4.76 -9.02
CA LEU A 21 3.44 -4.10 -7.82
C LEU A 21 2.42 -4.97 -7.10
N HIS A 22 1.52 -5.64 -7.83
CA HIS A 22 0.55 -6.58 -7.23
C HIS A 22 1.25 -7.70 -6.49
N GLN A 23 2.18 -8.37 -7.14
CA GLN A 23 2.86 -9.54 -6.59
C GLN A 23 3.81 -9.21 -5.45
N GLU A 24 4.65 -8.20 -5.63
CA GLU A 24 5.65 -7.84 -4.62
C GLU A 24 5.00 -7.21 -3.38
N THR A 25 3.99 -6.37 -3.54
CA THR A 25 3.25 -5.81 -2.41
C THR A 25 2.60 -6.92 -1.58
N THR A 26 1.96 -7.88 -2.25
CA THR A 26 1.36 -9.03 -1.58
C THR A 26 2.41 -9.85 -0.82
N ALA A 27 3.56 -10.11 -1.44
CA ALA A 27 4.66 -10.84 -0.81
C ALA A 27 5.21 -10.08 0.42
N LEU A 28 5.40 -8.78 0.33
CA LEU A 28 5.86 -7.95 1.44
C LEU A 28 4.87 -7.96 2.61
N MET A 29 3.58 -7.87 2.32
CA MET A 29 2.55 -7.94 3.36
C MET A 29 2.60 -9.28 4.10
N ALA A 30 2.86 -10.38 3.41
CA ALA A 30 3.01 -11.69 4.02
C ALA A 30 4.31 -11.81 4.82
N GLU A 31 5.43 -11.44 4.23
CA GLU A 31 6.76 -11.63 4.81
C GLU A 31 7.07 -10.67 5.95
N VAL A 32 6.72 -9.40 5.79
CA VAL A 32 7.05 -8.34 6.77
C VAL A 32 5.95 -8.15 7.80
N MET A 33 4.70 -8.22 7.38
CA MET A 33 3.55 -7.90 8.23
C MET A 33 2.77 -9.13 8.71
N GLY A 34 3.11 -10.32 8.23
CA GLY A 34 2.45 -11.57 8.62
C GLY A 34 1.01 -11.69 8.14
N LYS A 35 0.65 -11.02 7.04
CA LYS A 35 -0.72 -11.05 6.52
C LYS A 35 -0.91 -12.21 5.53
N LYS A 36 -2.14 -12.70 5.44
CA LYS A 36 -2.48 -13.78 4.51
C LYS A 36 -2.51 -13.27 3.08
N ALA A 37 -1.67 -13.85 2.22
CA ALA A 37 -1.56 -13.44 0.83
C ALA A 37 -2.89 -13.59 0.07
N GLU A 38 -3.62 -14.67 0.32
CA GLU A 38 -4.85 -15.02 -0.39
C GLU A 38 -6.01 -14.05 -0.17
N VAL A 39 -5.93 -13.20 0.86
CA VAL A 39 -6.94 -12.16 1.13
C VAL A 39 -6.34 -10.76 1.11
N THR A 40 -5.13 -10.62 0.63
CA THR A 40 -4.48 -9.32 0.44
C THR A 40 -4.91 -8.73 -0.89
N ALA A 41 -5.52 -7.55 -0.86
CA ALA A 41 -5.95 -6.84 -2.06
C ALA A 41 -5.00 -5.68 -2.34
N VAL A 42 -4.63 -5.49 -3.60
CA VAL A 42 -3.76 -4.39 -4.05
C VAL A 42 -4.41 -3.72 -5.26
N LEU A 43 -4.66 -2.43 -5.14
CA LEU A 43 -5.17 -1.59 -6.22
C LEU A 43 -4.08 -0.63 -6.65
N VAL A 44 -3.76 -0.59 -7.93
CA VAL A 44 -2.80 0.36 -8.51
C VAL A 44 -3.56 1.34 -9.39
N GLU A 45 -3.38 2.63 -9.11
CA GLU A 45 -4.01 3.70 -9.88
C GLU A 45 -2.95 4.69 -10.35
N ASP A 46 -3.05 5.15 -11.60
CA ASP A 46 -2.18 6.18 -12.16
C ASP A 46 -2.95 7.50 -12.21
N ALA A 47 -2.43 8.54 -11.56
CA ALA A 47 -3.03 9.86 -11.55
C ALA A 47 -2.35 10.76 -12.59
N PRO A 48 -3.11 11.64 -13.28
CA PRO A 48 -2.49 12.60 -14.20
C PRO A 48 -1.48 13.51 -13.48
N ALA A 49 -0.34 13.75 -14.09
CA ALA A 49 0.71 14.60 -13.52
C ALA A 49 0.23 16.03 -13.26
N SER A 50 -0.78 16.50 -14.01
CA SER A 50 -1.41 17.80 -13.79
C SER A 50 -2.28 17.87 -12.53
N HIS A 51 -2.66 16.73 -11.98
CA HIS A 51 -3.52 16.64 -10.79
C HIS A 51 -2.74 16.47 -9.49
N TRP A 52 -1.45 16.24 -9.57
CA TRP A 52 -0.61 16.01 -8.38
C TRP A 52 0.39 17.14 -8.23
N SER A 53 0.47 17.72 -7.06
CA SER A 53 1.44 18.77 -6.76
C SER A 53 2.30 18.40 -5.54
N VAL A 54 3.53 18.88 -5.57
CA VAL A 54 4.44 18.85 -4.42
C VAL A 54 4.99 20.26 -4.27
N GLY A 55 4.90 20.82 -3.07
CA GLY A 55 5.26 22.21 -2.83
C GLY A 55 4.42 23.21 -3.59
N GLY A 56 3.18 22.84 -3.95
CA GLY A 56 2.26 23.68 -4.72
C GLY A 56 2.52 23.69 -6.22
N ARG A 57 3.46 22.89 -6.72
CA ARG A 57 3.83 22.80 -8.13
C ARG A 57 3.39 21.46 -8.70
N ALA A 58 2.62 21.48 -9.79
CA ALA A 58 2.18 20.26 -10.45
C ALA A 58 3.36 19.49 -11.03
N LEU A 59 3.30 18.16 -11.00
CA LEU A 59 4.33 17.31 -11.59
C LEU A 59 4.45 17.52 -13.09
N ALA A 60 3.37 17.82 -13.76
CA ALA A 60 3.33 18.05 -15.22
C ALA A 60 4.30 19.12 -15.67
N GLY A 61 4.78 20.01 -14.94
CA GLY A 61 5.75 21.03 -15.36
C GLY A 61 7.16 20.77 -14.86
N SER A 62 7.34 19.82 -13.93
CA SER A 62 8.63 19.61 -13.26
C SER A 62 9.33 18.32 -13.67
N GLY A 63 8.63 17.41 -14.38
CA GLY A 63 9.16 16.09 -14.71
C GLY A 63 9.26 15.14 -13.51
N GLY A 64 8.62 15.49 -12.40
CA GLY A 64 8.68 14.69 -11.19
C GLY A 64 7.89 13.38 -11.27
N VAL A 65 8.34 12.37 -10.53
CA VAL A 65 7.66 11.08 -10.37
C VAL A 65 7.40 10.86 -8.88
N THR A 66 6.17 10.52 -8.54
CA THR A 66 5.81 10.29 -7.14
C THR A 66 4.83 9.13 -6.98
N ALA A 67 4.61 8.74 -5.73
CA ALA A 67 3.68 7.69 -5.38
C ALA A 67 3.10 7.93 -3.99
N HIS A 68 1.95 7.31 -3.75
CA HIS A 68 1.30 7.27 -2.44
C HIS A 68 0.81 5.85 -2.24
N ALA A 69 1.41 5.12 -1.30
CA ALA A 69 0.96 3.79 -0.90
C ALA A 69 0.21 3.92 0.42
N ASP A 70 -1.06 3.54 0.40
CA ASP A 70 -1.93 3.51 1.59
C ASP A 70 -2.17 2.05 1.95
N ILE A 71 -1.63 1.64 3.09
CA ILE A 71 -1.68 0.25 3.56
C ILE A 71 -2.64 0.18 4.74
N LYS A 72 -3.85 -0.34 4.49
CA LYS A 72 -4.85 -0.51 5.53
C LYS A 72 -4.68 -1.87 6.19
N ILE A 73 -4.57 -1.86 7.51
CA ILE A 73 -4.48 -3.06 8.34
C ILE A 73 -5.37 -2.93 9.56
N THR A 74 -5.62 -4.04 10.24
CA THR A 74 -6.34 -4.01 11.51
C THR A 74 -5.45 -3.45 12.62
N GLN A 75 -5.97 -2.51 13.37
CA GLN A 75 -5.28 -1.87 14.49
C GLN A 75 -4.79 -2.92 15.50
N GLY A 76 -3.57 -2.72 15.99
CA GLY A 76 -3.00 -3.55 17.06
C GLY A 76 -2.44 -4.90 16.59
N THR A 77 -2.36 -5.15 15.28
CA THR A 77 -1.88 -6.44 14.76
C THR A 77 -0.41 -6.42 14.34
N ASN A 78 0.23 -5.27 14.31
CA ASN A 78 1.65 -5.13 13.97
C ASN A 78 2.37 -4.19 14.92
N THR A 79 3.64 -4.47 15.17
CA THR A 79 4.51 -3.64 16.00
C THR A 79 5.01 -2.41 15.25
N ALA A 80 5.51 -1.41 15.97
CA ALA A 80 6.14 -0.24 15.36
C ALA A 80 7.34 -0.63 14.50
N THR A 81 8.11 -1.63 14.92
CA THR A 81 9.26 -2.14 14.15
C THR A 81 8.82 -2.77 12.83
N GLU A 82 7.76 -3.58 12.85
CA GLU A 82 7.21 -4.17 11.64
C GLU A 82 6.67 -3.11 10.68
N LYS A 83 5.98 -2.11 11.20
CA LYS A 83 5.46 -1.01 10.39
C LYS A 83 6.59 -0.20 9.75
N ALA A 84 7.64 0.11 10.50
CA ALA A 84 8.82 0.80 9.96
C ALA A 84 9.50 -0.02 8.86
N ALA A 85 9.64 -1.33 9.07
CA ALA A 85 10.21 -2.23 8.07
C ALA A 85 9.36 -2.28 6.79
N MET A 86 8.05 -2.28 6.93
CA MET A 86 7.14 -2.28 5.78
C MET A 86 7.22 -0.97 4.99
N ILE A 87 7.31 0.16 5.67
CA ILE A 87 7.48 1.46 5.00
C ILE A 87 8.77 1.47 4.19
N ALA A 88 9.87 1.02 4.77
CA ALA A 88 11.16 0.95 4.08
C ALA A 88 11.14 -0.02 2.90
N ALA A 89 10.58 -1.21 3.08
CA ALA A 89 10.49 -2.23 2.04
C ALA A 89 9.58 -1.77 0.89
N THR A 90 8.50 -1.09 1.20
CA THR A 90 7.60 -0.53 0.18
C THR A 90 8.31 0.55 -0.64
N ARG A 91 9.08 1.42 0.01
CA ARG A 91 9.90 2.42 -0.68
C ARG A 91 10.89 1.75 -1.64
N ASP A 92 11.59 0.73 -1.19
CA ASP A 92 12.57 0.00 -2.01
C ASP A 92 11.90 -0.65 -3.22
N MET A 93 10.74 -1.26 -3.03
CA MET A 93 9.94 -1.84 -4.12
C MET A 93 9.54 -0.77 -5.14
N LEU A 94 9.00 0.36 -4.67
CA LEU A 94 8.59 1.44 -5.54
C LEU A 94 9.77 2.00 -6.35
N LEU A 95 10.95 2.10 -5.76
CA LEU A 95 12.16 2.55 -6.46
C LEU A 95 12.60 1.58 -7.56
N ARG A 96 12.38 0.28 -7.39
CA ARG A 96 12.68 -0.69 -8.46
C ARG A 96 11.78 -0.51 -9.67
N VAL A 97 10.52 -0.15 -9.45
CA VAL A 97 9.54 0.06 -10.53
C VAL A 97 9.63 1.48 -11.09
N LEU A 98 9.90 2.44 -10.22
CA LEU A 98 9.99 3.88 -10.54
C LEU A 98 11.36 4.40 -10.09
N PRO A 99 12.44 4.19 -10.89
CA PRO A 99 13.80 4.58 -10.48
C PRO A 99 13.96 6.06 -10.18
N ASP A 100 13.16 6.91 -10.80
CA ASP A 100 13.20 8.36 -10.61
C ASP A 100 12.26 8.85 -9.51
N LEU A 101 11.75 7.95 -8.67
CA LEU A 101 10.82 8.28 -7.61
C LEU A 101 11.38 9.36 -6.67
N SER A 102 10.60 10.41 -6.48
CA SER A 102 10.94 11.51 -5.56
C SER A 102 11.06 11.02 -4.11
N THR A 103 11.89 11.71 -3.31
CA THR A 103 11.92 11.50 -1.86
C THR A 103 10.56 11.80 -1.23
N VAL A 104 9.81 12.73 -1.81
CA VAL A 104 8.47 13.10 -1.35
C VAL A 104 7.45 12.18 -2.01
N ALA A 105 7.54 10.90 -1.70
CA ALA A 105 6.55 9.87 -2.02
C ALA A 105 6.15 9.23 -0.69
N TYR A 106 4.87 9.04 -0.49
CA TYR A 106 4.34 8.66 0.82
C TYR A 106 4.04 7.17 0.91
N VAL A 107 4.39 6.59 2.04
CA VAL A 107 3.91 5.26 2.44
C VAL A 107 3.20 5.44 3.77
N VAL A 108 1.93 5.08 3.83
CA VAL A 108 1.08 5.25 5.01
C VAL A 108 0.63 3.89 5.51
N ILE A 109 0.79 3.64 6.80
CA ILE A 109 0.16 2.52 7.49
C ILE A 109 -1.09 3.09 8.17
N ASP A 110 -2.25 2.67 7.68
CA ASP A 110 -3.54 3.13 8.19
C ASP A 110 -4.15 2.00 9.01
N GLU A 111 -4.17 2.16 10.33
CA GLU A 111 -4.69 1.17 11.25
C GLU A 111 -6.17 1.42 11.51
N ILE A 112 -7.00 0.43 11.19
CA ILE A 112 -8.45 0.52 11.31
C ILE A 112 -8.92 -0.41 12.42
N PRO A 113 -9.78 0.05 13.34
CA PRO A 113 -10.33 -0.82 14.37
C PRO A 113 -10.99 -2.08 13.78
N ALA A 114 -10.81 -3.20 14.43
CA ALA A 114 -11.33 -4.49 13.96
C ALA A 114 -12.86 -4.52 13.82
N THR A 115 -13.56 -3.61 14.49
CA THR A 115 -15.01 -3.46 14.38
C THR A 115 -15.46 -2.71 13.14
N ASP A 116 -14.55 -2.01 12.43
CA ASP A 116 -14.91 -0.98 11.46
C ASP A 116 -14.67 -1.39 10.02
N TRP A 117 -14.09 -2.55 9.78
CA TRP A 117 -13.83 -3.00 8.43
C TRP A 117 -13.74 -4.52 8.30
N SER A 118 -13.98 -5.03 7.12
CA SER A 118 -13.78 -6.43 6.78
C SER A 118 -14.12 -6.70 5.30
N TYR A 119 -14.19 -7.97 4.97
CA TYR A 119 -14.69 -8.50 3.71
C TYR A 119 -15.70 -9.62 4.00
N GLY A 120 -16.56 -9.94 3.02
CA GLY A 120 -17.54 -11.03 3.18
C GLY A 120 -18.65 -10.75 4.19
N GLY A 121 -18.82 -9.49 4.60
CA GLY A 121 -19.96 -9.08 5.44
C GLY A 121 -19.80 -9.29 6.95
N LEU A 122 -18.65 -9.80 7.40
CA LEU A 122 -18.36 -9.96 8.84
C LEU A 122 -17.22 -9.02 9.24
N THR A 123 -17.33 -8.37 10.39
CA THR A 123 -16.23 -7.55 10.91
C THR A 123 -15.00 -8.40 11.19
N GLN A 124 -13.82 -7.78 11.18
CA GLN A 124 -12.60 -8.48 11.58
C GLN A 124 -12.67 -8.98 13.02
N ALA A 125 -13.28 -8.19 13.91
CA ALA A 125 -13.50 -8.60 15.29
C ALA A 125 -14.32 -9.89 15.38
N GLU A 126 -15.40 -10.01 14.60
CA GLU A 126 -16.23 -11.21 14.57
C GLU A 126 -15.51 -12.41 13.96
N ARG A 127 -14.72 -12.19 12.91
CA ARG A 127 -13.89 -13.25 12.31
C ARG A 127 -12.90 -13.81 13.31
N LYS A 128 -12.25 -12.93 14.08
CA LYS A 128 -11.31 -13.35 15.12
C LYS A 128 -12.01 -14.11 16.23
N ARG A 129 -13.17 -13.62 16.67
CA ARG A 129 -13.97 -14.29 17.69
C ARG A 129 -14.34 -15.72 17.26
N ARG A 130 -14.78 -15.89 16.03
CA ARG A 130 -15.15 -17.22 15.49
C ARG A 130 -13.93 -18.13 15.36
N ALA A 131 -12.80 -17.60 14.91
CA ALA A 131 -11.57 -18.36 14.80
C ALA A 131 -11.07 -18.83 16.19
N ASP A 132 -11.14 -17.95 17.20
CA ASP A 132 -10.70 -18.27 18.57
C ASP A 132 -11.66 -19.25 19.26
N ALA A 133 -12.92 -19.32 18.84
CA ALA A 133 -13.93 -20.24 19.39
C ALA A 133 -13.94 -21.62 18.73
N ALA A 134 -13.24 -21.76 17.60
CA ALA A 134 -13.20 -23.01 16.84
C ALA A 134 -12.27 -24.05 17.46
#